data_092a7d02c02179f24b4918f09d59b1fb
#
_entry.id   092a7d02c02179f24b4918f09d59b1fb
#
_cell.length_a   1.000
_cell.length_b   1.000
_cell.length_c   1.000
_cell.angle_alpha   90.00
_cell.angle_beta   90.00
_cell.angle_gamma   90.00
#
_symmetry.space_group_name_H-M   'P 1'
#
loop_
_entity.id
_entity.type
_entity.pdbx_description
1 polymer ?
#
loop_
_entity_poly.entity_id
_entity_poly.type
_entity_poly.pdbx_seq_one_letter_code
_entity_poly.pdbx_strand_id
1 'polypeptide(L)'
;MLFCCMAAALLLACSNDKSDGEGREPGVETELNGTQLGEGTTLYGLVTDTSGNPVQGVVVSDGYNCVETDANGVYQMIRYKKARFVWYSTPAGYEINTSADNFPLYYAEIVHKNIADRHDFVLKPLAAPETDFTLLCIADPQCASTDDISRYVNETIPDIEATVETFKAKGRAVYGITLGDIVFDTPDLWSNMKEAMANRNLTIFQTIGNHDHLKTETSDRATTRSTAATPTSSRWTTSSTSAAAPRRATTRAASPTSSSNGSVRTCRTWRRTSW
;
A
#
# COMPACT_ATOMS: atom_id res chain seq x y z
N MET A 1 3.90 67.22 -5.37
CA MET A 1 4.06 66.03 -6.22
C MET A 1 2.95 65.07 -5.90
N LEU A 2 1.96 64.99 -6.78
CA LEU A 2 0.72 64.25 -6.60
C LEU A 2 0.91 62.83 -7.15
N PHE A 3 0.70 61.80 -6.35
CA PHE A 3 0.63 60.43 -6.84
C PHE A 3 -0.85 60.07 -7.10
N CYS A 4 -1.13 59.82 -8.35
CA CYS A 4 -2.44 59.41 -8.83
C CYS A 4 -2.57 57.90 -8.78
N CYS A 5 -3.40 57.32 -7.87
CA CYS A 5 -3.77 55.92 -7.87
C CYS A 5 -4.87 55.68 -8.89
N MET A 6 -4.56 54.96 -9.96
CA MET A 6 -5.56 54.39 -10.87
C MET A 6 -6.01 53.01 -10.31
N ALA A 7 -7.26 52.94 -9.87
CA ALA A 7 -7.93 51.69 -9.57
C ALA A 7 -8.54 51.15 -10.88
N ALA A 8 -8.05 49.99 -11.32
CA ALA A 8 -8.64 49.24 -12.43
C ALA A 8 -9.75 48.34 -11.86
N ALA A 9 -10.99 48.65 -12.21
CA ALA A 9 -12.14 47.78 -11.92
C ALA A 9 -12.19 46.65 -12.94
N LEU A 10 -11.98 45.40 -12.50
CA LEU A 10 -12.28 44.22 -13.29
C LEU A 10 -13.78 43.95 -13.22
N LEU A 11 -14.45 44.10 -14.35
CA LEU A 11 -15.81 43.60 -14.55
C LEU A 11 -15.78 42.11 -14.78
N LEU A 12 -16.29 41.33 -13.83
CA LEU A 12 -16.63 39.90 -14.06
C LEU A 12 -17.88 39.86 -14.95
N ALA A 13 -17.70 39.44 -16.18
CA ALA A 13 -18.80 39.03 -17.03
C ALA A 13 -19.21 37.60 -16.66
N CYS A 14 -20.37 37.46 -15.99
CA CYS A 14 -21.07 36.17 -15.90
C CYS A 14 -21.68 35.86 -17.28
N SER A 15 -21.11 34.95 -18.02
CA SER A 15 -21.79 34.31 -19.14
C SER A 15 -22.63 33.18 -18.64
N ASN A 16 -23.93 33.36 -18.73
CA ASN A 16 -24.95 32.33 -18.47
C ASN A 16 -25.06 31.48 -19.73
N ASP A 17 -24.33 30.36 -19.77
CA ASP A 17 -24.53 29.35 -20.79
C ASP A 17 -25.31 28.20 -20.16
N LYS A 18 -26.59 28.15 -20.47
CA LYS A 18 -27.46 27.00 -20.23
C LYS A 18 -27.21 26.01 -21.36
N SER A 19 -26.47 24.95 -21.06
CA SER A 19 -26.53 23.71 -21.82
C SER A 19 -27.21 22.65 -20.96
N ASP A 20 -28.45 22.37 -21.30
CA ASP A 20 -29.24 21.27 -20.74
C ASP A 20 -28.61 19.94 -21.17
N GLY A 21 -27.74 19.41 -20.31
CA GLY A 21 -27.19 18.06 -20.39
C GLY A 21 -27.77 17.24 -19.25
N GLU A 22 -28.75 16.42 -19.57
CA GLU A 22 -29.39 15.52 -18.61
C GLU A 22 -28.37 14.52 -18.00
N GLY A 23 -28.37 14.41 -16.68
CA GLY A 23 -28.00 13.18 -15.97
C GLY A 23 -26.67 13.13 -15.23
N ARG A 24 -25.98 14.25 -14.96
CA ARG A 24 -24.76 14.21 -14.15
C ARG A 24 -24.98 14.86 -12.77
N GLU A 25 -24.62 14.13 -11.72
CA GLU A 25 -24.64 14.63 -10.34
C GLU A 25 -23.80 15.92 -10.22
N PRO A 26 -24.26 16.93 -9.47
CA PRO A 26 -23.51 18.17 -9.28
C PRO A 26 -22.17 17.91 -8.61
N GLY A 27 -21.08 18.25 -9.27
CA GLY A 27 -19.71 18.21 -8.73
C GLY A 27 -18.77 17.15 -9.34
N VAL A 28 -19.22 16.36 -10.32
CA VAL A 28 -18.33 15.42 -11.02
C VAL A 28 -17.65 16.15 -12.17
N GLU A 29 -16.31 16.15 -12.16
CA GLU A 29 -15.51 16.68 -13.28
C GLU A 29 -15.84 15.91 -14.57
N THR A 30 -15.82 16.63 -15.70
CA THR A 30 -16.02 16.01 -17.00
C THR A 30 -14.72 15.67 -17.70
N GLU A 31 -13.64 16.33 -17.27
CA GLU A 31 -12.32 16.20 -17.84
C GLU A 31 -11.26 16.36 -16.72
N LEU A 32 -10.20 15.60 -16.79
CA LEU A 32 -9.04 15.69 -15.91
C LEU A 32 -7.77 15.61 -16.74
N ASN A 33 -6.91 16.62 -16.64
CA ASN A 33 -5.59 16.69 -17.29
C ASN A 33 -5.63 16.33 -18.80
N GLY A 34 -6.66 16.80 -19.54
CA GLY A 34 -6.84 16.52 -20.97
C GLY A 34 -7.51 15.18 -21.30
N THR A 35 -7.90 14.40 -20.30
CA THR A 35 -8.64 13.14 -20.47
C THR A 35 -10.12 13.34 -20.13
N GLN A 36 -11.01 13.00 -21.07
CA GLN A 36 -12.45 13.00 -20.81
C GLN A 36 -12.82 11.86 -19.87
N LEU A 37 -13.54 12.19 -18.79
CA LEU A 37 -14.04 11.19 -17.87
C LEU A 37 -15.33 10.56 -18.43
N GLY A 38 -15.35 9.23 -18.47
CA GLY A 38 -16.48 8.45 -18.99
C GLY A 38 -17.73 8.63 -18.15
N GLU A 39 -18.88 8.45 -18.79
CA GLU A 39 -20.16 8.46 -18.11
C GLU A 39 -20.19 7.36 -17.02
N GLY A 40 -20.72 7.72 -15.84
CA GLY A 40 -20.80 6.79 -14.71
C GLY A 40 -19.48 6.60 -13.95
N THR A 41 -18.40 7.31 -14.27
CA THR A 41 -17.16 7.29 -13.50
C THR A 41 -17.45 7.74 -12.06
N THR A 42 -17.06 6.88 -11.10
CA THR A 42 -17.26 7.13 -9.66
C THR A 42 -15.98 7.08 -8.84
N LEU A 43 -14.85 6.75 -9.48
CA LEU A 43 -13.52 6.81 -8.88
C LEU A 43 -12.51 7.16 -9.96
N TYR A 44 -11.72 8.21 -9.75
CA TYR A 44 -10.75 8.71 -10.71
C TYR A 44 -9.65 9.49 -10.02
N GLY A 45 -8.60 9.82 -10.74
CA GLY A 45 -7.52 10.65 -10.25
C GLY A 45 -6.36 10.75 -11.21
N LEU A 46 -5.37 11.50 -10.79
CA LEU A 46 -4.15 11.79 -11.54
C LEU A 46 -2.95 11.17 -10.83
N VAL A 47 -2.09 10.51 -11.58
CA VAL A 47 -0.79 10.04 -11.08
C VAL A 47 0.30 10.84 -11.77
N THR A 48 1.10 11.56 -10.96
CA THR A 48 2.21 12.38 -11.44
C THR A 48 3.52 11.98 -10.76
N ASP A 49 4.64 12.39 -11.34
CA ASP A 49 5.90 12.40 -10.61
C ASP A 49 6.03 13.67 -9.72
N THR A 50 7.11 13.75 -8.95
CA THR A 50 7.41 14.90 -8.08
C THR A 50 7.68 16.22 -8.85
N SER A 51 7.85 16.15 -10.17
CA SER A 51 7.99 17.31 -11.05
C SER A 51 6.66 17.72 -11.69
N GLY A 52 5.57 16.99 -11.39
CA GLY A 52 4.25 17.23 -11.96
C GLY A 52 4.03 16.60 -13.33
N ASN A 53 4.97 15.79 -13.85
CA ASN A 53 4.78 15.10 -15.11
C ASN A 53 3.81 13.91 -14.92
N PRO A 54 2.90 13.65 -15.86
CA PRO A 54 2.00 12.51 -15.80
C PRO A 54 2.78 11.19 -15.88
N VAL A 55 2.34 10.18 -15.10
CA VAL A 55 2.93 8.85 -15.11
C VAL A 55 1.94 7.86 -15.73
N GLN A 56 2.27 7.40 -16.94
CA GLN A 56 1.46 6.43 -17.68
C GLN A 56 1.74 4.99 -17.22
N GLY A 57 0.72 4.10 -17.32
CA GLY A 57 0.86 2.67 -17.10
C GLY A 57 0.92 2.26 -15.63
N VAL A 58 0.55 3.15 -14.71
CA VAL A 58 0.44 2.82 -13.29
C VAL A 58 -0.87 2.06 -13.07
N VAL A 59 -0.77 0.85 -12.54
CA VAL A 59 -1.96 0.06 -12.18
C VAL A 59 -2.59 0.62 -10.91
N VAL A 60 -3.86 1.00 -10.99
CA VAL A 60 -4.68 1.49 -9.87
C VAL A 60 -5.87 0.55 -9.68
N SER A 61 -6.22 0.29 -8.43
CA SER A 61 -7.29 -0.65 -8.08
C SER A 61 -8.15 -0.14 -6.92
N ASP A 62 -9.43 -0.51 -6.93
CA ASP A 62 -10.38 -0.35 -5.83
C ASP A 62 -10.50 -1.63 -4.97
N GLY A 63 -9.62 -2.62 -5.22
CA GLY A 63 -9.64 -3.94 -4.60
C GLY A 63 -10.47 -4.98 -5.35
N TYR A 64 -11.26 -4.57 -6.33
CA TYR A 64 -12.11 -5.44 -7.17
C TYR A 64 -11.83 -5.23 -8.65
N ASN A 65 -11.63 -3.99 -9.07
CA ASN A 65 -11.31 -3.60 -10.43
C ASN A 65 -9.87 -3.09 -10.48
N CYS A 66 -9.22 -3.24 -11.63
CA CYS A 66 -7.91 -2.68 -11.91
C CYS A 66 -7.96 -1.93 -13.24
N VAL A 67 -7.34 -0.75 -13.28
CA VAL A 67 -7.14 0.04 -14.49
C VAL A 67 -5.70 0.56 -14.51
N GLU A 68 -5.24 0.97 -15.69
CA GLU A 68 -3.94 1.63 -15.83
C GLU A 68 -4.14 3.13 -16.12
N THR A 69 -3.20 3.94 -15.68
CA THR A 69 -3.17 5.37 -16.04
C THR A 69 -2.87 5.52 -17.53
N ASP A 70 -3.57 6.44 -18.18
CA ASP A 70 -3.35 6.81 -19.57
C ASP A 70 -2.10 7.69 -19.80
N ALA A 71 -1.89 8.17 -21.03
CA ALA A 71 -0.76 9.04 -21.37
C ALA A 71 -0.75 10.39 -20.62
N ASN A 72 -1.90 10.81 -20.12
CA ASN A 72 -2.08 12.01 -19.30
C ASN A 72 -1.96 11.73 -17.79
N GLY A 73 -1.62 10.47 -17.40
CA GLY A 73 -1.52 10.04 -16.02
C GLY A 73 -2.87 9.83 -15.34
N VAL A 74 -3.98 9.84 -16.08
CA VAL A 74 -5.33 9.74 -15.54
C VAL A 74 -5.78 8.28 -15.46
N TYR A 75 -6.34 7.91 -14.32
CA TYR A 75 -7.10 6.67 -14.17
C TYR A 75 -8.57 6.99 -13.87
N GLN A 76 -9.47 6.12 -14.32
CA GLN A 76 -10.89 6.24 -14.07
C GLN A 76 -11.57 4.88 -14.07
N MET A 77 -12.55 4.69 -13.19
CA MET A 77 -13.32 3.46 -13.11
C MET A 77 -14.70 3.68 -12.48
N ILE A 78 -15.61 2.75 -12.74
CA ILE A 78 -16.82 2.60 -11.92
C ILE A 78 -16.43 1.78 -10.71
N ARG A 79 -16.37 2.43 -9.56
CA ARG A 79 -16.01 1.82 -8.28
C ARG A 79 -16.95 0.68 -7.91
N TYR A 80 -16.41 -0.41 -7.38
CA TYR A 80 -17.24 -1.44 -6.77
C TYR A 80 -17.91 -0.91 -5.50
N LYS A 81 -19.20 -1.22 -5.31
CA LYS A 81 -20.02 -0.66 -4.19
C LYS A 81 -19.49 -0.93 -2.79
N LYS A 82 -18.67 -1.99 -2.62
CA LYS A 82 -18.05 -2.35 -1.34
C LYS A 82 -16.59 -1.85 -1.23
N ALA A 83 -16.05 -1.21 -2.27
CA ALA A 83 -14.70 -0.67 -2.24
C ALA A 83 -14.59 0.39 -1.12
N ARG A 84 -13.52 0.31 -0.35
CA ARG A 84 -13.22 1.22 0.76
C ARG A 84 -11.95 2.00 0.55
N PHE A 85 -11.07 1.49 -0.29
CA PHE A 85 -9.77 2.06 -0.58
C PHE A 85 -9.52 2.03 -2.07
N VAL A 86 -8.76 3.02 -2.53
CA VAL A 86 -8.11 3.02 -3.82
C VAL A 86 -6.61 2.95 -3.59
N TRP A 87 -5.89 2.18 -4.38
CA TRP A 87 -4.45 1.98 -4.24
C TRP A 87 -3.78 1.79 -5.59
N TYR A 88 -2.49 2.04 -5.63
CA TYR A 88 -1.68 1.83 -6.83
C TYR A 88 -0.55 0.83 -6.59
N SER A 89 -0.13 0.14 -7.65
CA SER A 89 1.10 -0.66 -7.64
C SER A 89 2.28 0.24 -7.96
N THR A 90 3.26 0.34 -7.05
CA THR A 90 4.47 1.15 -7.29
C THR A 90 5.27 0.57 -8.46
N PRO A 91 5.48 1.33 -9.57
CA PRO A 91 6.31 0.87 -10.68
C PRO A 91 7.79 0.77 -10.27
N ALA A 92 8.56 -0.09 -10.97
CA ALA A 92 9.97 -0.33 -10.65
C ALA A 92 10.87 0.92 -10.76
N GLY A 93 10.44 1.95 -11.49
CA GLY A 93 11.16 3.23 -11.66
C GLY A 93 10.89 4.25 -10.56
N TYR A 94 10.12 3.91 -9.53
CA TYR A 94 9.69 4.86 -8.50
C TYR A 94 9.93 4.30 -7.09
N GLU A 95 10.20 5.21 -6.15
CA GLU A 95 10.31 4.87 -4.73
C GLU A 95 8.94 4.43 -4.17
N ILE A 96 8.96 3.59 -3.15
CA ILE A 96 7.77 3.31 -2.34
C ILE A 96 7.52 4.55 -1.47
N ASN A 97 6.36 5.20 -1.67
CA ASN A 97 5.97 6.29 -0.79
C ASN A 97 5.75 5.77 0.63
N THR A 98 6.17 6.57 1.62
CA THR A 98 6.06 6.21 3.03
C THR A 98 5.48 7.35 3.86
N SER A 99 4.83 7.00 4.97
CA SER A 99 4.46 7.94 6.02
C SER A 99 5.69 8.47 6.76
N ALA A 100 5.49 9.46 7.65
CA ALA A 100 6.52 9.93 8.55
C ALA A 100 7.10 8.80 9.44
N ASP A 101 6.29 7.77 9.75
CA ASP A 101 6.67 6.59 10.53
C ASP A 101 7.29 5.47 9.67
N ASN A 102 7.58 5.74 8.39
CA ASN A 102 8.15 4.80 7.42
C ASN A 102 7.24 3.61 7.06
N PHE A 103 5.92 3.76 7.19
CA PHE A 103 4.97 2.77 6.66
C PHE A 103 4.61 3.08 5.20
N PRO A 104 4.38 2.04 4.36
CA PRO A 104 4.01 2.25 2.96
C PRO A 104 2.73 3.07 2.79
N LEU A 105 2.78 4.09 1.92
CA LEU A 105 1.64 4.95 1.54
C LEU A 105 1.37 4.79 0.04
N TYR A 106 0.58 3.80 -0.32
CA TYR A 106 0.20 3.50 -1.70
C TYR A 106 -1.31 3.46 -1.89
N TYR A 107 -2.08 3.91 -0.90
CA TYR A 107 -3.54 3.87 -0.91
C TYR A 107 -4.16 5.12 -0.31
N ALA A 108 -5.43 5.33 -0.61
CA ALA A 108 -6.30 6.34 0.01
C ALA A 108 -7.65 5.72 0.36
N GLU A 109 -8.28 6.20 1.43
CA GLU A 109 -9.63 5.78 1.80
C GLU A 109 -10.67 6.49 0.91
N ILE A 110 -11.66 5.74 0.43
CA ILE A 110 -12.79 6.27 -0.31
C ILE A 110 -13.80 6.84 0.70
N VAL A 111 -13.94 8.15 0.73
CA VAL A 111 -14.72 8.87 1.74
C VAL A 111 -16.16 9.08 1.29
N HIS A 112 -16.37 9.44 0.02
CA HIS A 112 -17.67 9.76 -0.53
C HIS A 112 -18.26 8.56 -1.29
N LYS A 113 -19.18 7.84 -0.66
CA LYS A 113 -19.71 6.58 -1.23
C LYS A 113 -20.74 6.78 -2.34
N ASN A 114 -21.41 7.94 -2.39
CA ASN A 114 -22.54 8.20 -3.28
C ASN A 114 -22.22 9.13 -4.45
N ILE A 115 -21.06 9.76 -4.47
CA ILE A 115 -20.58 10.65 -5.53
C ILE A 115 -19.24 10.13 -6.05
N ALA A 116 -18.75 10.72 -7.12
CA ALA A 116 -17.41 10.37 -7.63
C ALA A 116 -16.33 10.88 -6.67
N ASP A 117 -15.38 9.99 -6.36
CA ASP A 117 -14.21 10.29 -5.54
C ASP A 117 -12.99 10.50 -6.41
N ARG A 118 -12.25 11.59 -6.16
CA ARG A 118 -10.98 11.86 -6.78
C ARG A 118 -9.85 11.61 -5.79
N HIS A 119 -8.85 10.82 -6.21
CA HIS A 119 -7.63 10.57 -5.45
C HIS A 119 -6.41 10.67 -6.36
N ASP A 120 -5.58 11.66 -6.12
CA ASP A 120 -4.35 11.88 -6.88
C ASP A 120 -3.17 11.26 -6.13
N PHE A 121 -2.20 10.71 -6.88
CA PHE A 121 -0.98 10.13 -6.33
C PHE A 121 0.25 10.78 -6.94
N VAL A 122 1.25 11.03 -6.11
CA VAL A 122 2.54 11.56 -6.56
C VAL A 122 3.62 10.52 -6.31
N LEU A 123 4.38 10.18 -7.35
CA LEU A 123 5.43 9.17 -7.30
C LEU A 123 6.79 9.85 -7.39
N LYS A 124 7.75 9.42 -6.56
CA LYS A 124 9.12 9.92 -6.60
C LYS A 124 9.97 9.03 -7.50
N PRO A 125 10.52 9.58 -8.62
CA PRO A 125 11.33 8.78 -9.52
C PRO A 125 12.64 8.31 -8.87
N LEU A 126 13.03 7.07 -9.16
CA LEU A 126 14.36 6.53 -8.89
C LEU A 126 15.33 6.94 -10.01
N ALA A 127 16.62 7.03 -9.70
CA ALA A 127 17.65 7.29 -10.69
C ALA A 127 17.77 6.16 -11.75
N ALA A 128 17.40 4.93 -11.36
CA ALA A 128 17.29 3.77 -12.24
C ALA A 128 16.20 2.84 -11.72
N PRO A 129 15.52 2.07 -12.58
CA PRO A 129 14.53 1.10 -12.16
C PRO A 129 15.10 0.06 -11.20
N GLU A 130 14.38 -0.17 -10.09
CA GLU A 130 14.73 -1.17 -9.09
C GLU A 130 14.18 -2.53 -9.50
N THR A 131 15.06 -3.38 -10.07
CA THR A 131 14.69 -4.71 -10.57
C THR A 131 15.14 -5.84 -9.65
N ASP A 132 15.98 -5.54 -8.66
CA ASP A 132 16.52 -6.50 -7.70
C ASP A 132 16.52 -5.90 -6.28
N PHE A 133 15.87 -6.60 -5.36
CA PHE A 133 15.74 -6.18 -3.97
C PHE A 133 15.70 -7.40 -3.03
N THR A 134 15.90 -7.15 -1.75
CA THR A 134 15.74 -8.16 -0.70
C THR A 134 14.42 -7.92 0.01
N LEU A 135 13.61 -8.98 0.15
CA LEU A 135 12.39 -8.94 0.95
C LEU A 135 12.60 -9.76 2.23
N LEU A 136 12.51 -9.09 3.38
CA LEU A 136 12.52 -9.75 4.69
C LEU A 136 11.08 -10.15 5.04
N CYS A 137 10.85 -11.45 5.20
CA CYS A 137 9.58 -12.00 5.64
C CYS A 137 9.61 -12.18 7.15
N ILE A 138 8.79 -11.41 7.86
CA ILE A 138 8.65 -11.44 9.32
C ILE A 138 7.41 -12.26 9.63
N ALA A 139 7.60 -13.51 10.03
CA ALA A 139 6.49 -14.45 10.29
C ALA A 139 6.05 -14.36 11.74
N ASP A 140 4.74 -14.33 11.93
CA ASP A 140 4.01 -14.63 13.15
C ASP A 140 4.65 -14.05 14.44
N PRO A 141 4.75 -12.72 14.61
CA PRO A 141 5.24 -12.15 15.87
C PRO A 141 4.38 -12.56 17.06
N GLN A 142 3.06 -12.70 16.86
CA GLN A 142 2.07 -13.23 17.82
C GLN A 142 2.20 -12.66 19.23
N CYS A 143 2.38 -11.34 19.34
CA CYS A 143 2.47 -10.68 20.65
C CYS A 143 1.11 -10.69 21.35
N ALA A 144 1.03 -11.36 22.50
CA ALA A 144 -0.16 -11.48 23.33
C ALA A 144 -0.17 -10.51 24.52
N SER A 145 0.97 -9.88 24.82
CA SER A 145 1.17 -9.02 25.96
C SER A 145 2.18 -7.88 25.66
N THR A 146 2.23 -6.88 26.54
CA THR A 146 3.26 -5.83 26.47
C THR A 146 4.67 -6.37 26.73
N ASP A 147 4.80 -7.46 27.46
CA ASP A 147 6.09 -8.13 27.70
C ASP A 147 6.59 -8.78 26.40
N ASP A 148 5.70 -9.40 25.61
CA ASP A 148 6.06 -9.94 24.29
C ASP A 148 6.49 -8.82 23.34
N ILE A 149 5.81 -7.67 23.36
CA ILE A 149 6.20 -6.50 22.58
C ILE A 149 7.57 -5.98 23.03
N SER A 150 7.81 -5.93 24.33
CA SER A 150 9.12 -5.53 24.88
C SER A 150 10.23 -6.46 24.39
N ARG A 151 9.99 -7.77 24.36
CA ARG A 151 10.93 -8.75 23.80
C ARG A 151 11.10 -8.58 22.29
N TYR A 152 10.00 -8.35 21.56
CA TYR A 152 10.06 -8.08 20.12
C TYR A 152 10.96 -6.88 19.82
N VAL A 153 10.81 -5.79 20.58
CA VAL A 153 11.62 -4.57 20.43
C VAL A 153 13.09 -4.79 20.78
N ASN A 154 13.38 -5.55 21.85
CA ASN A 154 14.73 -5.69 22.38
C ASN A 154 15.51 -6.88 21.78
N GLU A 155 14.83 -7.86 21.20
CA GLU A 155 15.45 -9.07 20.65
C GLU A 155 15.28 -9.14 19.13
N THR A 156 14.02 -9.08 18.64
CA THR A 156 13.72 -9.30 17.20
C THR A 156 14.09 -8.10 16.34
N ILE A 157 13.76 -6.88 16.78
CA ILE A 157 14.05 -5.67 16.00
C ILE A 157 15.55 -5.48 15.75
N PRO A 158 16.44 -5.62 16.75
CA PRO A 158 17.89 -5.52 16.52
C PRO A 158 18.42 -6.54 15.51
N ASP A 159 17.88 -7.77 15.50
CA ASP A 159 18.25 -8.80 14.53
C ASP A 159 17.79 -8.45 13.12
N ILE A 160 16.56 -7.91 12.99
CA ILE A 160 16.04 -7.37 11.72
C ILE A 160 16.94 -6.24 11.22
N GLU A 161 17.27 -5.27 12.06
CA GLU A 161 18.11 -4.12 11.71
C GLU A 161 19.51 -4.55 11.26
N ALA A 162 20.15 -5.48 11.96
CA ALA A 162 21.46 -6.03 11.58
C ALA A 162 21.41 -6.76 10.24
N THR A 163 20.31 -7.47 9.97
CA THR A 163 20.07 -8.15 8.69
C THR A 163 19.89 -7.13 7.56
N VAL A 164 19.09 -6.07 7.79
CA VAL A 164 18.91 -4.96 6.83
C VAL A 164 20.24 -4.32 6.46
N GLU A 165 21.06 -3.96 7.46
CA GLU A 165 22.37 -3.36 7.22
C GLU A 165 23.30 -4.27 6.41
N THR A 166 23.25 -5.58 6.68
CA THR A 166 24.05 -6.56 5.92
C THR A 166 23.71 -6.55 4.42
N PHE A 167 22.45 -6.41 4.06
CA PHE A 167 22.02 -6.35 2.65
C PHE A 167 22.21 -4.98 2.03
N LYS A 168 21.96 -3.90 2.77
CA LYS A 168 22.22 -2.53 2.31
C LYS A 168 23.71 -2.29 2.03
N ALA A 169 24.59 -2.82 2.86
CA ALA A 169 26.04 -2.76 2.64
C ALA A 169 26.49 -3.45 1.33
N LYS A 170 25.68 -4.35 0.77
CA LYS A 170 25.88 -4.97 -0.54
C LYS A 170 25.22 -4.19 -1.69
N GLY A 171 24.75 -2.98 -1.43
CA GLY A 171 24.08 -2.13 -2.42
C GLY A 171 22.66 -2.60 -2.80
N ARG A 172 22.00 -3.41 -1.96
CA ARG A 172 20.66 -3.91 -2.24
C ARG A 172 19.60 -3.04 -1.56
N ALA A 173 18.51 -2.79 -2.28
CA ALA A 173 17.29 -2.31 -1.65
C ALA A 173 16.70 -3.41 -0.75
N VAL A 174 16.15 -3.02 0.38
CA VAL A 174 15.60 -3.95 1.36
C VAL A 174 14.21 -3.47 1.80
N TYR A 175 13.24 -4.37 1.72
CA TYR A 175 11.87 -4.16 2.19
C TYR A 175 11.47 -5.26 3.16
N GLY A 176 10.54 -4.98 4.06
CA GLY A 176 9.96 -5.95 4.98
C GLY A 176 8.50 -6.24 4.63
N ILE A 177 8.06 -7.43 4.99
CA ILE A 177 6.65 -7.80 4.99
C ILE A 177 6.37 -8.69 6.21
N THR A 178 5.33 -8.35 6.98
CA THR A 178 4.80 -9.27 7.98
C THR A 178 3.91 -10.30 7.30
N LEU A 179 3.91 -11.53 7.76
CA LEU A 179 3.11 -12.61 7.18
C LEU A 179 1.81 -12.88 7.94
N GLY A 180 1.34 -11.90 8.69
CA GLY A 180 0.13 -11.97 9.53
C GLY A 180 0.45 -12.37 10.96
N ASP A 181 -0.62 -12.54 11.76
CA ASP A 181 -0.59 -12.89 13.17
C ASP A 181 0.42 -12.03 13.97
N ILE A 182 0.30 -10.73 13.80
CA ILE A 182 1.18 -9.73 14.42
C ILE A 182 0.91 -9.67 15.93
N VAL A 183 -0.38 -9.69 16.29
CA VAL A 183 -0.84 -9.87 17.67
C VAL A 183 -1.53 -11.22 17.83
N PHE A 184 -1.72 -11.68 19.06
CA PHE A 184 -2.38 -12.96 19.33
C PHE A 184 -3.69 -12.73 20.07
N ASP A 185 -4.80 -12.67 19.34
CA ASP A 185 -6.16 -12.45 19.84
C ASP A 185 -6.34 -11.18 20.71
N THR A 186 -5.41 -10.23 20.60
CA THR A 186 -5.34 -9.00 21.38
C THR A 186 -5.21 -7.77 20.48
N PRO A 187 -6.26 -7.41 19.70
CA PRO A 187 -6.21 -6.28 18.76
C PRO A 187 -5.86 -4.94 19.39
N ASP A 188 -6.10 -4.78 20.71
CA ASP A 188 -5.74 -3.57 21.45
C ASP A 188 -4.23 -3.30 21.46
N LEU A 189 -3.40 -4.32 21.23
CA LEU A 189 -1.95 -4.19 21.13
C LEU A 189 -1.45 -3.73 19.76
N TRP A 190 -2.34 -3.54 18.79
CA TRP A 190 -1.96 -3.08 17.45
C TRP A 190 -1.22 -1.76 17.46
N SER A 191 -1.66 -0.79 18.27
CA SER A 191 -0.98 0.51 18.39
C SER A 191 0.45 0.37 18.89
N ASN A 192 0.68 -0.49 19.88
CA ASN A 192 2.00 -0.76 20.45
C ASN A 192 2.91 -1.47 19.42
N MET A 193 2.38 -2.45 18.68
CA MET A 193 3.14 -3.11 17.61
C MET A 193 3.47 -2.17 16.46
N LYS A 194 2.53 -1.30 16.09
CA LYS A 194 2.78 -0.24 15.10
C LYS A 194 3.93 0.67 15.56
N GLU A 195 3.91 1.12 16.80
CA GLU A 195 4.99 1.94 17.39
C GLU A 195 6.32 1.18 17.39
N ALA A 196 6.33 -0.10 17.77
CA ALA A 196 7.52 -0.95 17.78
C ALA A 196 8.16 -1.06 16.39
N MET A 197 7.37 -1.06 15.32
CA MET A 197 7.82 -1.17 13.93
C MET A 197 8.02 0.18 13.23
N ALA A 198 7.61 1.29 13.86
CA ALA A 198 7.75 2.63 13.29
C ALA A 198 9.21 3.09 13.22
N ASN A 199 9.50 3.97 12.25
CA ASN A 199 10.80 4.68 12.13
C ASN A 199 12.03 3.76 12.08
N ARG A 200 11.86 2.52 11.63
CA ARG A 200 12.97 1.60 11.40
C ARG A 200 13.60 1.91 10.05
N ASN A 201 14.87 1.58 9.89
CA ASN A 201 15.57 1.71 8.61
C ASN A 201 15.10 0.65 7.58
N LEU A 202 13.80 0.34 7.61
CA LEU A 202 13.13 -0.67 6.81
C LEU A 202 11.66 -0.27 6.62
N THR A 203 11.20 -0.17 5.37
CA THR A 203 9.78 -0.04 5.06
C THR A 203 9.12 -1.41 5.16
N ILE A 204 8.17 -1.58 6.09
CA ILE A 204 7.52 -2.86 6.38
C ILE A 204 6.06 -2.83 5.92
N PHE A 205 5.73 -3.67 4.95
CA PHE A 205 4.34 -3.95 4.56
C PHE A 205 3.68 -4.84 5.60
N GLN A 206 2.43 -4.52 5.93
CA GLN A 206 1.68 -5.26 6.94
C GLN A 206 0.67 -6.18 6.24
N THR A 207 0.63 -7.46 6.61
CA THR A 207 -0.46 -8.37 6.28
C THR A 207 -1.20 -8.78 7.54
N ILE A 208 -2.47 -9.10 7.40
CA ILE A 208 -3.32 -9.50 8.53
C ILE A 208 -3.42 -11.03 8.55
N GLY A 209 -3.27 -11.61 9.73
CA GLY A 209 -3.54 -13.01 10.01
C GLY A 209 -4.86 -13.21 10.75
N ASN A 210 -5.15 -14.45 11.12
CA ASN A 210 -6.39 -14.81 11.79
C ASN A 210 -6.44 -14.41 13.28
N HIS A 211 -5.29 -14.15 13.90
CA HIS A 211 -5.19 -13.68 15.29
C HIS A 211 -5.21 -12.15 15.43
N ASP A 212 -5.17 -11.43 14.32
CA ASP A 212 -5.08 -9.97 14.28
C ASP A 212 -6.43 -9.26 14.40
N HIS A 213 -7.54 -10.00 14.52
CA HIS A 213 -8.88 -9.43 14.61
C HIS A 213 -9.72 -10.11 15.70
N LEU A 214 -10.79 -9.46 16.13
CA LEU A 214 -11.68 -10.01 17.16
C LEU A 214 -12.40 -11.25 16.64
N LYS A 215 -12.31 -12.36 17.36
CA LYS A 215 -12.98 -13.64 17.04
C LYS A 215 -14.51 -13.57 17.01
N THR A 216 -15.11 -12.52 17.56
CA THR A 216 -16.57 -12.33 17.63
C THR A 216 -17.15 -11.72 16.35
N GLU A 217 -16.32 -11.28 15.41
CA GLU A 217 -16.79 -10.72 14.15
C GLU A 217 -16.85 -11.82 13.10
N THR A 218 -18.06 -12.17 12.67
CA THR A 218 -18.28 -13.06 11.53
C THR A 218 -17.53 -12.53 10.31
N SER A 219 -17.06 -13.43 9.44
CA SER A 219 -16.20 -13.17 8.28
C SER A 219 -16.56 -11.96 7.40
N ASP A 220 -17.80 -11.48 7.47
CA ASP A 220 -18.27 -10.30 6.75
C ASP A 220 -17.84 -8.95 7.38
N ARG A 221 -17.33 -8.94 8.62
CA ARG A 221 -16.88 -7.73 9.32
C ARG A 221 -15.37 -7.59 9.44
N ALA A 222 -14.61 -8.65 9.22
CA ALA A 222 -13.14 -8.63 9.29
C ALA A 222 -12.50 -7.62 8.31
N THR A 223 -13.20 -7.30 7.22
CA THR A 223 -12.79 -6.27 6.24
C THR A 223 -12.98 -4.82 6.76
N THR A 224 -13.51 -4.64 7.97
CA THR A 224 -14.09 -3.34 8.36
C THR A 224 -13.23 -2.53 9.34
N ARG A 225 -12.17 -3.08 9.94
CA ARG A 225 -11.49 -2.38 11.05
C ARG A 225 -9.97 -2.40 11.06
N SER A 226 -9.31 -3.00 10.10
CA SER A 226 -7.88 -2.86 10.04
C SER A 226 -7.49 -1.62 9.22
N THR A 227 -6.79 -0.72 9.84
CA THR A 227 -6.05 0.36 9.19
C THR A 227 -4.85 -0.16 8.38
N ALA A 228 -4.67 -1.47 8.30
CA ALA A 228 -3.79 -2.13 7.37
C ALA A 228 -4.60 -2.46 6.12
N ALA A 229 -4.66 -1.55 5.15
CA ALA A 229 -5.11 -1.89 3.82
C ALA A 229 -4.11 -2.89 3.24
N THR A 230 -4.45 -4.17 3.29
CA THR A 230 -3.73 -5.17 2.53
C THR A 230 -4.34 -5.18 1.14
N PRO A 231 -3.63 -4.73 0.10
CA PRO A 231 -4.08 -4.98 -1.25
C PRO A 231 -4.02 -6.49 -1.47
N THR A 232 -5.17 -7.13 -1.48
CA THR A 232 -5.26 -8.52 -1.91
C THR A 232 -4.96 -8.58 -3.40
N SER A 233 -3.85 -9.21 -3.70
CA SER A 233 -3.40 -9.65 -5.02
C SER A 233 -2.75 -8.62 -5.95
N SER A 234 -1.51 -8.24 -5.71
CA SER A 234 -0.59 -8.35 -6.83
C SER A 234 -0.40 -9.85 -7.09
N ARG A 235 -0.75 -10.31 -8.29
CA ARG A 235 -0.60 -11.72 -8.68
C ARG A 235 0.90 -12.07 -8.71
N TRP A 236 1.40 -12.59 -7.59
CA TRP A 236 2.73 -13.18 -7.52
C TRP A 236 2.65 -14.53 -8.23
N THR A 237 3.10 -14.61 -9.48
CA THR A 237 3.27 -15.89 -10.15
C THR A 237 4.53 -16.55 -9.60
N THR A 238 4.32 -17.48 -8.66
CA THR A 238 5.37 -18.41 -8.25
C THR A 238 5.50 -19.48 -9.34
N SER A 239 6.55 -19.43 -10.13
CA SER A 239 6.96 -20.59 -10.91
C SER A 239 7.72 -21.54 -9.98
N SER A 240 7.00 -22.50 -9.38
CA SER A 240 7.60 -23.61 -8.67
C SER A 240 7.98 -24.69 -9.68
N THR A 241 9.24 -24.79 -10.03
CA THR A 241 9.79 -26.03 -10.57
C THR A 241 9.96 -27.02 -9.41
N SER A 242 8.99 -27.92 -9.30
CA SER A 242 9.03 -29.05 -8.37
C SER A 242 10.10 -30.04 -8.83
N ALA A 243 11.26 -30.05 -8.18
CA ALA A 243 12.13 -31.21 -8.20
C ALA A 243 11.70 -32.16 -7.08
N ALA A 244 11.15 -33.29 -7.46
CA ALA A 244 10.78 -34.36 -6.55
C ALA A 244 12.02 -34.91 -5.82
N ALA A 245 12.00 -34.85 -4.48
CA ALA A 245 12.96 -35.56 -3.64
C ALA A 245 12.27 -36.81 -3.01
N PRO A 246 13.00 -37.94 -2.85
CA PRO A 246 12.41 -39.21 -2.52
C PRO A 246 12.03 -39.35 -1.03
N ARG A 247 10.93 -40.03 -0.80
CA ARG A 247 10.46 -40.44 0.53
C ARG A 247 11.49 -41.35 1.23
N ARG A 248 11.82 -41.07 2.50
CA ARG A 248 12.28 -42.07 3.44
C ARG A 248 11.60 -41.93 4.79
N ALA A 249 11.34 -43.11 5.33
CA ALA A 249 10.45 -43.40 6.46
C ALA A 249 11.05 -43.07 7.82
N THR A 250 10.14 -42.78 8.75
CA THR A 250 10.05 -43.09 10.20
C THR A 250 11.30 -43.05 11.06
N THR A 251 11.29 -42.21 12.09
CA THR A 251 11.41 -42.66 13.48
C THR A 251 10.89 -41.59 14.47
N ARG A 252 10.26 -42.10 15.49
CA ARG A 252 9.56 -41.43 16.60
C ARG A 252 10.62 -40.99 17.63
N ALA A 253 10.60 -39.71 18.05
CA ALA A 253 11.23 -39.33 19.33
C ALA A 253 10.65 -38.01 19.86
N ALA A 254 10.20 -38.09 21.09
CA ALA A 254 10.11 -37.12 22.18
C ALA A 254 10.07 -35.59 21.89
N SER A 255 9.06 -34.98 22.51
CA SER A 255 8.88 -33.52 22.64
C SER A 255 10.05 -32.84 23.35
N PRO A 256 10.49 -31.72 22.90
CA PRO A 256 11.06 -30.72 23.78
C PRO A 256 10.14 -29.49 23.91
N THR A 257 10.13 -28.98 25.11
CA THR A 257 9.50 -27.75 25.59
C THR A 257 9.72 -26.56 24.67
N SER A 258 8.64 -25.84 24.40
CA SER A 258 8.61 -24.65 23.59
C SER A 258 9.47 -23.50 24.16
N SER A 259 10.52 -23.14 23.47
CA SER A 259 11.05 -21.79 23.50
C SER A 259 10.70 -21.12 22.19
N SER A 260 9.83 -20.12 22.23
CA SER A 260 9.41 -19.33 21.07
C SER A 260 10.52 -18.34 20.70
N ASN A 261 11.50 -18.79 19.96
CA ASN A 261 12.40 -17.90 19.25
C ASN A 261 11.83 -17.68 17.84
N GLY A 262 11.26 -16.51 17.60
CA GLY A 262 10.86 -16.08 16.26
C GLY A 262 12.07 -16.16 15.33
N SER A 263 12.04 -17.09 14.39
CA SER A 263 13.13 -17.22 13.44
C SER A 263 12.89 -16.28 12.25
N VAL A 264 13.79 -15.33 12.06
CA VAL A 264 13.90 -14.56 10.82
C VAL A 264 14.40 -15.51 9.72
N ARG A 265 13.53 -15.80 8.73
CA ARG A 265 13.93 -16.54 7.54
C ARG A 265 14.14 -15.58 6.39
N THR A 266 15.35 -15.53 5.86
CA THR A 266 15.65 -14.79 4.64
C THR A 266 15.14 -15.58 3.43
N CYS A 267 14.20 -15.02 2.69
CA CYS A 267 13.80 -15.57 1.40
C CYS A 267 14.77 -15.10 0.30
N ARG A 268 15.09 -16.02 -0.62
CA ARG A 268 15.99 -15.77 -1.75
C ARG A 268 15.46 -14.67 -2.67
N THR A 269 16.40 -14.01 -3.32
CA THR A 269 16.24 -12.93 -4.30
C THR A 269 15.17 -13.19 -5.35
N TRP A 270 14.26 -12.21 -5.53
CA TRP A 270 13.25 -12.19 -6.55
C TRP A 270 13.59 -11.14 -7.62
N ARG A 271 13.39 -11.48 -8.88
CA ARG A 271 13.50 -10.51 -9.98
C ARG A 271 12.11 -9.99 -10.32
N ARG A 272 11.95 -8.67 -10.42
CA ARG A 272 10.78 -8.07 -11.06
C ARG A 272 10.89 -8.29 -12.57
N THR A 273 9.91 -8.91 -13.18
CA THR A 273 9.74 -8.86 -14.63
C THR A 273 9.04 -7.56 -14.96
N SER A 274 9.67 -6.77 -15.82
CA SER A 274 9.04 -5.59 -16.41
C SER A 274 7.85 -6.04 -17.27
N TRP A 275 6.73 -5.42 -17.03
CA TRP A 275 5.60 -5.39 -17.94
C TRP A 275 5.68 -4.11 -18.76
#